data_8d62432ea89f143cbf1be44d2025c7a8
#
_entry.id   8d62432ea89f143cbf1be44d2025c7a8
#
_cell.length_a   1.000
_cell.length_b   1.000
_cell.length_c   1.000
_cell.angle_alpha   90.00
_cell.angle_beta   90.00
_cell.angle_gamma   90.00
#
_symmetry.space_group_name_H-M   'P 1'
#
loop_
_entity.id
_entity.type
_entity.pdbx_description
1 polymer ?
#
loop_
_entity_poly.entity_id
_entity_poly.type
_entity_poly.pdbx_seq_one_letter_code
_entity_poly.pdbx_strand_id
1 'polypeptide(L)'
;MKIKKVVCSAGKTGFFFDDQKAIKAGAKNDGNFYVGDPMTPGFTSVRQMGESISVMFVLEDGQVAFGDCAAVQYSGAGGRDPLFLAENFIPVIEKESAPLYEGREITNFREMADIVDKMVSPSTGKVYHTAIRYGVTQACLDAVAKSQHKI
;
A
#
# COMPACT_ATOMS: atom_id res chain seq x y z
N MET A 1 14.36 5.88 20.48
CA MET A 1 13.17 6.51 19.80
C MET A 1 12.18 5.43 19.40
N LYS A 2 10.98 5.51 19.93
CA LYS A 2 9.92 4.51 19.64
C LYS A 2 8.88 5.06 18.69
N ILE A 3 8.26 4.17 17.95
CA ILE A 3 7.06 4.49 17.18
C ILE A 3 5.88 4.43 18.16
N LYS A 4 5.23 5.57 18.33
CA LYS A 4 4.11 5.71 19.27
C LYS A 4 2.81 5.16 18.70
N LYS A 5 2.55 5.45 17.41
CA LYS A 5 1.29 5.12 16.76
C LYS A 5 1.49 5.00 15.26
N VAL A 6 0.69 4.14 14.62
CA VAL A 6 0.60 4.02 13.17
C VAL A 6 -0.80 4.46 12.73
N VAL A 7 -0.86 5.38 11.78
CA VAL A 7 -2.09 5.96 11.26
C VAL A 7 -2.14 5.76 9.74
N CYS A 8 -3.30 5.44 9.21
CA CYS A 8 -3.52 5.28 7.77
C CYS A 8 -4.55 6.27 7.26
N SER A 9 -4.40 6.71 6.03
CA SER A 9 -5.35 7.57 5.35
C SER A 9 -5.48 7.18 3.89
N ALA A 10 -6.72 7.07 3.41
CA ALA A 10 -7.00 6.78 2.00
C ALA A 10 -6.65 7.99 1.12
N GLY A 11 -6.16 7.72 -0.07
CA GLY A 11 -5.82 8.74 -1.06
C GLY A 11 -6.04 8.24 -2.48
N LYS A 12 -5.72 9.11 -3.43
CA LYS A 12 -5.76 8.82 -4.86
C LYS A 12 -4.37 8.97 -5.44
N THR A 13 -4.06 8.14 -6.44
CA THR A 13 -2.80 8.26 -7.19
C THR A 13 -2.98 9.15 -8.42
N GLY A 14 -1.87 9.54 -9.05
CA GLY A 14 -1.88 10.17 -10.36
C GLY A 14 -2.05 9.17 -11.50
N PHE A 15 -2.25 7.90 -11.21
CA PHE A 15 -2.40 6.83 -12.20
C PHE A 15 -3.83 6.32 -12.23
N PHE A 16 -4.21 5.74 -13.38
CA PHE A 16 -5.45 4.96 -13.49
C PHE A 16 -5.16 3.48 -13.25
N PHE A 17 -6.13 2.80 -12.68
CA PHE A 17 -6.18 1.35 -12.69
C PHE A 17 -6.97 0.92 -13.94
N ASP A 18 -6.33 0.13 -14.79
CA ASP A 18 -6.94 -0.39 -16.01
C ASP A 18 -7.18 -1.90 -15.85
N ASP A 19 -8.40 -2.33 -16.15
CA ASP A 19 -8.72 -3.75 -16.18
C ASP A 19 -8.14 -4.38 -17.45
N GLN A 20 -6.91 -4.86 -17.33
CA GLN A 20 -6.19 -5.46 -18.45
C GLN A 20 -6.92 -6.65 -19.09
N LYS A 21 -7.65 -7.42 -18.28
CA LYS A 21 -8.43 -8.54 -18.77
C LYS A 21 -9.55 -8.08 -19.69
N ALA A 22 -10.26 -7.03 -19.31
CA ALA A 22 -11.31 -6.43 -20.14
C ALA A 22 -10.73 -5.80 -21.42
N ILE A 23 -9.59 -5.10 -21.30
CA ILE A 23 -8.92 -4.47 -22.44
C ILE A 23 -8.47 -5.54 -23.44
N LYS A 24 -7.86 -6.61 -22.99
CA LYS A 24 -7.43 -7.72 -23.84
C LYS A 24 -8.61 -8.47 -24.47
N ALA A 25 -9.77 -8.45 -23.83
CA ALA A 25 -11.01 -9.04 -24.36
C ALA A 25 -11.71 -8.12 -25.36
N GLY A 26 -11.19 -6.92 -25.66
CA GLY A 26 -11.69 -6.01 -26.66
C GLY A 26 -12.56 -4.88 -26.14
N ALA A 27 -12.31 -4.40 -24.93
CA ALA A 27 -13.01 -3.24 -24.39
C ALA A 27 -12.86 -2.04 -25.33
N LYS A 28 -13.96 -1.33 -25.55
CA LYS A 28 -14.00 -0.18 -26.45
C LYS A 28 -13.29 1.02 -25.83
N ASN A 29 -12.73 1.87 -26.70
CA ASN A 29 -12.08 3.12 -26.34
C ASN A 29 -12.89 4.28 -26.94
N ASP A 30 -13.24 5.26 -26.11
CA ASP A 30 -14.00 6.45 -26.57
C ASP A 30 -13.08 7.69 -26.66
N GLY A 31 -11.83 7.51 -27.05
CA GLY A 31 -10.83 8.56 -27.18
C GLY A 31 -9.80 8.51 -26.06
N ASN A 32 -10.16 8.91 -24.85
CA ASN A 32 -9.23 8.95 -23.71
C ASN A 32 -9.45 7.81 -22.70
N PHE A 33 -10.60 7.17 -22.73
CA PHE A 33 -10.98 6.16 -21.74
C PHE A 33 -11.44 4.88 -22.37
N TYR A 34 -11.09 3.77 -21.75
CA TYR A 34 -11.72 2.49 -22.03
C TYR A 34 -13.11 2.46 -21.41
N VAL A 35 -14.07 1.92 -22.15
CA VAL A 35 -15.46 1.83 -21.71
C VAL A 35 -15.95 0.39 -21.80
N GLY A 36 -17.00 0.08 -21.07
CA GLY A 36 -17.63 -1.24 -21.02
C GLY A 36 -17.57 -1.83 -19.61
N ASP A 37 -17.98 -3.09 -19.51
CA ASP A 37 -18.04 -3.77 -18.23
C ASP A 37 -16.68 -4.30 -17.80
N PRO A 38 -16.31 -4.16 -16.51
CA PRO A 38 -15.09 -4.76 -16.00
C PRO A 38 -15.18 -6.27 -15.93
N MET A 39 -14.04 -6.94 -16.02
CA MET A 39 -13.94 -8.40 -15.94
C MET A 39 -13.16 -8.88 -14.72
N THR A 40 -12.26 -8.05 -14.19
CA THR A 40 -11.44 -8.40 -13.03
C THR A 40 -12.16 -8.02 -11.73
N PRO A 41 -12.22 -8.91 -10.73
CA PRO A 41 -12.83 -8.59 -9.44
C PRO A 41 -12.24 -7.34 -8.80
N GLY A 42 -13.10 -6.50 -8.25
CA GLY A 42 -12.70 -5.24 -7.61
C GLY A 42 -12.84 -4.02 -8.50
N PHE A 43 -12.78 -4.18 -9.83
CA PHE A 43 -13.02 -3.07 -10.76
C PHE A 43 -14.52 -2.76 -10.85
N THR A 44 -14.85 -1.47 -10.86
CA THR A 44 -16.20 -0.97 -11.10
C THR A 44 -16.36 -0.40 -12.50
N SER A 45 -15.23 -0.16 -13.18
CA SER A 45 -15.17 0.25 -14.58
C SER A 45 -13.87 -0.27 -15.18
N VAL A 46 -13.75 -0.31 -16.51
CA VAL A 46 -12.53 -0.79 -17.18
C VAL A 46 -11.33 0.09 -16.83
N ARG A 47 -11.54 1.39 -16.70
CA ARG A 47 -10.52 2.32 -16.20
C ARG A 47 -11.11 3.12 -15.03
N GLN A 48 -10.38 3.16 -13.94
CA GLN A 48 -10.76 3.92 -12.76
C GLN A 48 -9.54 4.58 -12.12
N MET A 49 -9.77 5.63 -11.33
CA MET A 49 -8.70 6.33 -10.65
C MET A 49 -8.01 5.38 -9.67
N GLY A 50 -6.68 5.36 -9.70
CA GLY A 50 -5.88 4.57 -8.77
C GLY A 50 -6.02 5.07 -7.34
N GLU A 51 -5.97 4.13 -6.38
CA GLU A 51 -6.07 4.44 -4.96
C GLU A 51 -4.74 4.20 -4.27
N SER A 52 -4.53 4.92 -3.18
CA SER A 52 -3.34 4.81 -2.34
C SER A 52 -3.73 4.84 -0.87
N ILE A 53 -2.80 4.42 -0.02
CA ILE A 53 -2.94 4.55 1.43
C ILE A 53 -1.67 5.19 1.95
N SER A 54 -1.80 6.35 2.59
CA SER A 54 -0.70 6.96 3.30
C SER A 54 -0.55 6.28 4.66
N VAL A 55 0.66 5.86 4.99
CA VAL A 55 1.02 5.29 6.28
C VAL A 55 1.88 6.30 7.02
N MET A 56 1.49 6.61 8.24
CA MET A 56 2.17 7.60 9.08
C MET A 56 2.60 6.93 10.39
N PHE A 57 3.90 6.94 10.64
CA PHE A 57 4.46 6.52 11.93
C PHE A 57 4.64 7.76 12.80
N VAL A 58 3.80 7.92 13.81
CA VAL A 58 3.96 9.00 14.79
C VAL A 58 5.01 8.57 15.80
N LEU A 59 6.12 9.30 15.85
CA LEU A 59 7.23 9.01 16.74
C LEU A 59 7.00 9.61 18.12
N GLU A 60 7.67 9.09 19.13
CA GLU A 60 7.46 9.54 20.51
C GLU A 60 7.84 11.02 20.75
N ASP A 61 8.70 11.60 19.91
CA ASP A 61 9.06 13.01 19.97
C ASP A 61 8.11 13.94 19.19
N GLY A 62 7.04 13.38 18.60
CA GLY A 62 6.04 14.11 17.83
C GLY A 62 6.34 14.22 16.35
N GLN A 63 7.50 13.80 15.86
CA GLN A 63 7.76 13.73 14.43
C GLN A 63 6.86 12.66 13.78
N VAL A 64 6.57 12.83 12.50
CA VAL A 64 5.79 11.85 11.71
C VAL A 64 6.64 11.38 10.55
N ALA A 65 6.77 10.08 10.42
CA ALA A 65 7.42 9.44 9.29
C ALA A 65 6.34 8.93 8.31
N PHE A 66 6.58 9.10 7.01
CA PHE A 66 5.58 8.87 5.98
C PHE A 66 6.01 7.78 5.00
N GLY A 67 5.02 7.02 4.55
CA GLY A 67 5.14 6.15 3.40
C GLY A 67 3.80 6.08 2.66
N ASP A 68 3.85 5.85 1.36
CA ASP A 68 2.65 5.72 0.54
C ASP A 68 2.54 4.33 -0.04
N CYS A 69 1.47 3.64 0.30
CA CYS A 69 1.11 2.38 -0.32
C CYS A 69 0.44 2.66 -1.65
N ALA A 70 1.16 2.44 -2.72
CA ALA A 70 0.66 2.66 -4.08
C ALA A 70 1.01 1.46 -4.95
N ALA A 71 0.10 1.07 -5.83
CA ALA A 71 0.28 -0.03 -6.75
C ALA A 71 0.02 0.43 -8.17
N VAL A 72 0.65 -0.24 -9.12
CA VAL A 72 0.31 -0.12 -10.54
C VAL A 72 -0.72 -1.18 -10.89
N GLN A 73 -1.57 -0.88 -11.88
CA GLN A 73 -2.65 -1.79 -12.27
C GLN A 73 -2.19 -3.16 -12.76
N TYR A 74 -0.95 -3.29 -13.16
CA TYR A 74 -0.41 -4.53 -13.75
C TYR A 74 -0.23 -5.66 -12.74
N SER A 75 -0.16 -5.37 -11.46
CA SER A 75 0.01 -6.41 -10.44
C SER A 75 -1.16 -7.40 -10.44
N GLY A 76 -2.38 -6.89 -10.60
CA GLY A 76 -3.56 -7.74 -10.72
C GLY A 76 -3.58 -8.56 -12.00
N ALA A 77 -3.13 -8.01 -13.12
CA ALA A 77 -3.06 -8.72 -14.40
C ALA A 77 -2.05 -9.86 -14.37
N GLY A 78 -0.98 -9.72 -13.58
CA GLY A 78 0.01 -10.79 -13.38
C GLY A 78 -0.43 -11.87 -12.40
N GLY A 79 -1.59 -11.74 -11.79
CA GLY A 79 -2.13 -12.72 -10.85
C GLY A 79 -1.42 -12.77 -9.51
N ARG A 80 -0.55 -11.84 -9.23
CA ARG A 80 0.27 -11.82 -8.02
C ARG A 80 -0.45 -11.21 -6.82
N ASP A 81 -1.00 -10.02 -7.04
CA ASP A 81 -1.71 -9.26 -6.01
C ASP A 81 -3.08 -8.83 -6.54
N PRO A 82 -4.10 -8.73 -5.67
CA PRO A 82 -5.40 -8.20 -6.07
C PRO A 82 -5.32 -6.69 -6.32
N LEU A 83 -6.40 -6.13 -6.88
CA LEU A 83 -6.54 -4.69 -7.07
C LEU A 83 -6.42 -3.98 -5.72
N PHE A 84 -5.60 -2.94 -5.67
CA PHE A 84 -5.30 -2.23 -4.43
C PHE A 84 -6.35 -1.15 -4.16
N LEU A 85 -7.37 -1.49 -3.39
CA LEU A 85 -8.41 -0.57 -2.96
C LEU A 85 -8.23 -0.24 -1.48
N ALA A 86 -8.28 1.05 -1.14
CA ALA A 86 -8.05 1.52 0.22
C ALA A 86 -9.03 0.88 1.22
N GLU A 87 -10.30 0.75 0.86
CA GLU A 87 -11.32 0.15 1.73
C GLU A 87 -11.01 -1.30 2.12
N ASN A 88 -10.29 -2.03 1.26
CA ASN A 88 -9.93 -3.43 1.50
C ASN A 88 -8.64 -3.56 2.32
N PHE A 89 -7.72 -2.62 2.20
CA PHE A 89 -6.37 -2.77 2.75
C PHE A 89 -6.05 -1.88 3.95
N ILE A 90 -6.80 -0.79 4.19
CA ILE A 90 -6.68 -0.05 5.45
C ILE A 90 -6.92 -0.96 6.65
N PRO A 91 -7.98 -1.81 6.67
CA PRO A 91 -8.17 -2.73 7.78
C PRO A 91 -7.02 -3.73 7.96
N VAL A 92 -6.41 -4.18 6.88
CA VAL A 92 -5.24 -5.08 6.94
C VAL A 92 -4.07 -4.38 7.62
N ILE A 93 -3.77 -3.15 7.23
CA ILE A 93 -2.68 -2.37 7.83
C ILE A 93 -2.98 -2.12 9.32
N GLU A 94 -4.17 -1.64 9.64
CA GLU A 94 -4.54 -1.31 11.02
C GLU A 94 -4.53 -2.52 11.96
N LYS A 95 -4.99 -3.67 11.48
CA LYS A 95 -5.14 -4.87 12.31
C LYS A 95 -3.90 -5.76 12.31
N GLU A 96 -3.13 -5.78 11.23
CA GLU A 96 -2.05 -6.76 11.06
C GLU A 96 -0.66 -6.14 11.06
N SER A 97 -0.40 -5.07 10.29
CA SER A 97 0.93 -4.49 10.21
C SER A 97 1.18 -3.40 11.24
N ALA A 98 0.22 -2.53 11.53
CA ALA A 98 0.39 -1.47 12.53
C ALA A 98 0.82 -2.02 13.91
N PRO A 99 0.20 -3.09 14.43
CA PRO A 99 0.62 -3.64 15.73
C PRO A 99 2.07 -4.15 15.76
N LEU A 100 2.66 -4.44 14.61
CA LEU A 100 4.06 -4.87 14.54
C LEU A 100 5.03 -3.72 14.84
N TYR A 101 4.60 -2.48 14.62
CA TYR A 101 5.43 -1.30 14.74
C TYR A 101 5.08 -0.43 15.95
N GLU A 102 3.84 -0.42 16.38
CA GLU A 102 3.42 0.40 17.53
C GLU A 102 4.14 -0.04 18.81
N GLY A 103 4.78 0.91 19.48
CA GLY A 103 5.56 0.65 20.69
C GLY A 103 6.97 0.13 20.42
N ARG A 104 7.34 -0.10 19.16
CA ARG A 104 8.64 -0.66 18.80
C ARG A 104 9.73 0.39 18.77
N GLU A 105 10.89 0.03 19.28
CA GLU A 105 12.10 0.84 19.18
C GLU A 105 12.60 0.89 17.73
N ILE A 106 12.93 2.08 17.24
CA ILE A 106 13.48 2.28 15.91
C ILE A 106 14.96 1.86 15.95
N THR A 107 15.32 0.88 15.13
CA THR A 107 16.67 0.37 15.00
C THR A 107 17.29 0.83 13.68
N ASN A 108 17.60 -0.08 12.78
CA ASN A 108 18.10 0.26 11.44
C ASN A 108 17.05 -0.09 10.39
N PHE A 109 17.22 0.46 9.19
CA PHE A 109 16.26 0.27 8.11
C PHE A 109 16.02 -1.20 7.76
N ARG A 110 17.09 -1.98 7.64
CA ARG A 110 16.97 -3.40 7.26
C ARG A 110 16.12 -4.19 8.25
N GLU A 111 16.39 -4.04 9.53
CA GLU A 111 15.61 -4.73 10.57
C GLU A 111 14.16 -4.28 10.58
N MET A 112 13.93 -2.98 10.49
CA MET A 112 12.58 -2.41 10.49
C MET A 112 11.79 -2.85 9.26
N ALA A 113 12.39 -2.83 8.08
CA ALA A 113 11.74 -3.24 6.83
C ALA A 113 11.46 -4.75 6.81
N ASP A 114 12.37 -5.57 7.30
CA ASP A 114 12.21 -7.03 7.34
C ASP A 114 10.96 -7.47 8.10
N ILE A 115 10.51 -6.69 9.08
CA ILE A 115 9.32 -7.02 9.87
C ILE A 115 8.11 -7.19 8.97
N VAL A 116 7.81 -6.22 8.12
CA VAL A 116 6.65 -6.31 7.21
C VAL A 116 6.94 -7.16 5.98
N ASP A 117 8.17 -7.14 5.49
CA ASP A 117 8.53 -7.87 4.26
C ASP A 117 8.46 -9.38 4.45
N LYS A 118 8.80 -9.87 5.63
CA LYS A 118 8.84 -11.31 5.94
C LYS A 118 7.59 -11.82 6.63
N MET A 119 6.70 -10.93 7.06
CA MET A 119 5.46 -11.31 7.75
C MET A 119 4.50 -12.00 6.79
N VAL A 120 3.96 -13.11 7.25
CA VAL A 120 2.84 -13.78 6.57
C VAL A 120 1.54 -13.24 7.15
N SER A 121 0.67 -12.72 6.29
CA SER A 121 -0.61 -12.18 6.72
C SER A 121 -1.50 -13.27 7.30
N PRO A 122 -2.02 -13.12 8.53
CA PRO A 122 -2.96 -14.07 9.11
C PRO A 122 -4.23 -14.25 8.28
N SER A 123 -4.67 -13.20 7.58
CA SER A 123 -5.91 -13.25 6.80
C SER A 123 -5.77 -13.95 5.46
N THR A 124 -4.56 -13.98 4.86
CA THR A 124 -4.35 -14.56 3.53
C THR A 124 -3.45 -15.78 3.51
N GLY A 125 -2.63 -15.97 4.54
CA GLY A 125 -1.59 -17.00 4.57
C GLY A 125 -0.42 -16.71 3.64
N LYS A 126 -0.32 -15.50 3.12
CA LYS A 126 0.73 -15.06 2.18
C LYS A 126 1.42 -13.80 2.71
N VAL A 127 2.54 -13.43 2.11
CA VAL A 127 3.15 -12.11 2.35
C VAL A 127 2.16 -11.01 1.98
N TYR A 128 2.34 -9.83 2.56
CA TYR A 128 1.45 -8.70 2.28
C TYR A 128 1.52 -8.27 0.82
N HIS A 129 0.45 -7.64 0.37
CA HIS A 129 0.39 -6.97 -0.93
C HIS A 129 1.65 -6.12 -1.13
N THR A 130 2.22 -6.16 -2.33
CA THR A 130 3.44 -5.42 -2.66
C THR A 130 3.32 -3.93 -2.31
N ALA A 131 2.14 -3.32 -2.54
CA ALA A 131 1.89 -1.92 -2.20
C ALA A 131 2.01 -1.65 -0.70
N ILE A 132 1.54 -2.56 0.15
CA ILE A 132 1.65 -2.42 1.60
C ILE A 132 3.12 -2.48 2.02
N ARG A 133 3.86 -3.47 1.54
CA ARG A 133 5.29 -3.61 1.85
C ARG A 133 6.07 -2.38 1.38
N TYR A 134 5.75 -1.87 0.19
CA TYR A 134 6.38 -0.68 -0.37
C TYR A 134 6.15 0.55 0.52
N GLY A 135 4.90 0.85 0.86
CA GLY A 135 4.57 2.03 1.68
C GLY A 135 5.06 1.94 3.12
N VAL A 136 4.90 0.78 3.76
CA VAL A 136 5.35 0.58 5.14
C VAL A 136 6.88 0.65 5.24
N THR A 137 7.61 0.07 4.29
CA THR A 137 9.08 0.15 4.30
C THR A 137 9.58 1.57 4.04
N GLN A 138 8.88 2.38 3.25
CA GLN A 138 9.17 3.81 3.13
C GLN A 138 9.04 4.53 4.48
N ALA A 139 7.95 4.27 5.19
CA ALA A 139 7.75 4.86 6.52
C ALA A 139 8.86 4.42 7.49
N CYS A 140 9.32 3.17 7.39
CA CYS A 140 10.47 2.68 8.17
C CYS A 140 11.73 3.48 7.86
N LEU A 141 12.02 3.70 6.58
CA LEU A 141 13.20 4.46 6.17
C LEU A 141 13.16 5.90 6.69
N ASP A 142 12.01 6.55 6.52
CA ASP A 142 11.81 7.92 6.98
C ASP A 142 11.91 8.01 8.52
N ALA A 143 11.35 7.02 9.23
CA ALA A 143 11.44 6.96 10.69
C ALA A 143 12.89 6.81 11.16
N VAL A 144 13.66 5.93 10.52
CA VAL A 144 15.08 5.76 10.84
C VAL A 144 15.86 7.05 10.61
N ALA A 145 15.64 7.70 9.46
CA ALA A 145 16.29 8.97 9.13
C ALA A 145 15.97 10.05 10.17
N LYS A 146 14.69 10.21 10.50
CA LYS A 146 14.23 11.19 11.48
C LYS A 146 14.75 10.90 12.88
N SER A 147 14.80 9.64 13.30
CA SER A 147 15.35 9.25 14.60
C SER A 147 16.84 9.58 14.74
N GLN A 148 17.56 9.65 13.62
CA GLN A 148 18.98 10.01 13.56
C GLN A 148 19.21 11.49 13.18
N HIS A 149 18.16 12.30 13.11
CA HIS A 149 18.20 13.69 12.67
C HIS A 149 18.83 13.89 11.28
N LYS A 150 18.59 12.93 10.39
CA LYS A 150 19.00 12.99 8.99
C LYS A 150 17.83 13.40 8.10
N ILE A 151 18.17 14.02 7.00
CA ILE A 151 17.19 14.48 6.02
C ILE A 151 17.08 13.46 4.89
#